data_982a9925a68cc725fd14587f52c1bd87
#
_entry.id   982a9925a68cc725fd14587f52c1bd87
#
_cell.length_a   1.000
_cell.length_b   1.000
_cell.length_c   1.000
_cell.angle_alpha   90.00
_cell.angle_beta   90.00
_cell.angle_gamma   90.00
#
_symmetry.space_group_name_H-M   'P 1'
#
loop_
_entity.id
_entity.type
_entity.pdbx_description
1 polymer ?
#
loop_
_entity_poly.entity_id
_entity_poly.type
_entity_poly.pdbx_seq_one_letter_code
_entity_poly.pdbx_strand_id
1 'polypeptide(L)'
;FSGKWAGKKFSAVPDSLVKVSSGDVKAYYNSHKNQFKQTPSRTISYVVFEVSPTDNDLLALEKSVTEVGREFAAAEEVKTFVRANRNGKIADSYVSAAQLSDEEAKALMAGEMYGPVLKNNEWTMSRALDSKMVPDSVGVRHIVLPYAQEALADSLLTVLKKGGDFAQTAARYSVYDATAANGGEVGVLPFSAFTGEFAAALANARQGDIVKIASGDAIQLMQVYRADKPSKHVQVATITYPVEASAATPR
;
A
#
# COMPACT_ATOMS: atom_id res chain seq x y z
N PHE A 1 -41.40 27.73 -40.24
CA PHE A 1 -41.08 26.66 -41.19
C PHE A 1 -41.51 25.35 -40.60
N SER A 2 -42.43 24.62 -41.23
CA SER A 2 -42.81 23.24 -40.89
C SER A 2 -42.19 22.32 -41.95
N GLY A 3 -41.39 21.40 -41.56
CA GLY A 3 -40.77 20.39 -42.40
C GLY A 3 -41.11 18.98 -41.95
N LYS A 4 -41.37 18.05 -42.90
CA LYS A 4 -41.50 16.62 -42.60
C LYS A 4 -40.13 15.99 -42.70
N TRP A 5 -39.70 15.29 -41.66
CA TRP A 5 -38.45 14.58 -41.61
C TRP A 5 -38.71 13.06 -41.72
N ALA A 6 -37.94 12.36 -42.54
CA ALA A 6 -37.97 10.92 -42.66
C ALA A 6 -36.56 10.39 -42.51
N GLY A 7 -36.35 9.47 -41.60
CA GLY A 7 -35.05 8.86 -41.34
C GLY A 7 -35.18 7.36 -41.09
N LYS A 8 -34.16 6.60 -41.54
CA LYS A 8 -34.02 5.18 -41.26
C LYS A 8 -32.66 4.91 -40.60
N LYS A 9 -32.67 4.22 -39.48
CA LYS A 9 -31.41 3.86 -38.79
C LYS A 9 -30.64 2.85 -39.63
N PHE A 10 -29.31 2.97 -39.71
CA PHE A 10 -28.46 1.98 -40.38
C PHE A 10 -28.60 0.60 -39.78
N SER A 11 -28.81 0.48 -38.47
CA SER A 11 -29.06 -0.79 -37.78
C SER A 11 -30.34 -1.53 -38.19
N ALA A 12 -31.21 -0.89 -38.99
CA ALA A 12 -32.40 -1.51 -39.56
C ALA A 12 -32.14 -2.23 -40.90
N VAL A 13 -30.89 -2.20 -41.37
CA VAL A 13 -30.45 -2.94 -42.57
C VAL A 13 -29.63 -4.14 -42.10
N PRO A 14 -30.08 -5.40 -42.28
CA PRO A 14 -29.33 -6.58 -41.93
C PRO A 14 -28.03 -6.65 -42.77
N ASP A 15 -26.92 -7.04 -42.15
CA ASP A 15 -25.63 -7.17 -42.81
C ASP A 15 -25.67 -8.16 -44.03
N SER A 16 -26.58 -9.15 -43.99
CA SER A 16 -26.79 -10.07 -45.06
C SER A 16 -27.26 -9.46 -46.39
N LEU A 17 -27.82 -8.24 -46.32
CA LEU A 17 -28.27 -7.47 -47.50
C LEU A 17 -27.19 -6.54 -48.02
N VAL A 18 -26.07 -6.38 -47.30
CA VAL A 18 -24.98 -5.50 -47.73
C VAL A 18 -23.88 -6.36 -48.36
N LYS A 19 -23.69 -6.18 -49.66
CA LYS A 19 -22.57 -6.83 -50.35
C LYS A 19 -21.46 -5.81 -50.56
N VAL A 20 -20.31 -6.11 -49.93
CA VAL A 20 -19.10 -5.31 -50.04
C VAL A 20 -18.12 -6.05 -50.95
N SER A 21 -17.76 -5.46 -52.05
CA SER A 21 -16.75 -6.00 -52.98
C SER A 21 -15.34 -5.63 -52.54
N SER A 22 -14.33 -6.35 -53.03
CA SER A 22 -12.92 -5.96 -52.83
C SER A 22 -12.57 -4.61 -53.42
N GLY A 23 -13.32 -4.19 -54.47
CA GLY A 23 -13.23 -2.84 -55.07
C GLY A 23 -13.70 -1.76 -54.09
N ASP A 24 -14.81 -1.98 -53.39
CA ASP A 24 -15.37 -1.04 -52.41
C ASP A 24 -14.40 -0.86 -51.21
N VAL A 25 -13.83 -1.97 -50.71
CA VAL A 25 -12.83 -1.94 -49.66
C VAL A 25 -11.60 -1.13 -50.06
N LYS A 26 -11.11 -1.34 -51.30
CA LYS A 26 -9.96 -0.62 -51.83
C LYS A 26 -10.26 0.88 -52.05
N ALA A 27 -11.46 1.20 -52.52
CA ALA A 27 -11.89 2.60 -52.68
C ALA A 27 -12.00 3.31 -51.33
N TYR A 28 -12.62 2.66 -50.34
CA TYR A 28 -12.73 3.18 -48.96
C TYR A 28 -11.34 3.40 -48.35
N TYR A 29 -10.47 2.42 -48.42
CA TYR A 29 -9.08 2.55 -47.93
C TYR A 29 -8.35 3.71 -48.56
N ASN A 30 -8.45 3.86 -49.87
CA ASN A 30 -7.77 4.95 -50.59
C ASN A 30 -8.27 6.33 -50.20
N SER A 31 -9.57 6.48 -49.93
CA SER A 31 -10.17 7.74 -49.50
C SER A 31 -9.93 8.08 -48.04
N HIS A 32 -9.60 7.04 -47.22
CA HIS A 32 -9.44 7.18 -45.76
C HIS A 32 -8.03 6.80 -45.26
N LYS A 33 -7.01 6.84 -46.11
CA LYS A 33 -5.62 6.43 -45.80
C LYS A 33 -5.09 6.99 -44.48
N ASN A 34 -5.47 8.24 -44.14
CA ASN A 34 -5.00 8.85 -42.89
C ASN A 34 -5.54 8.18 -41.63
N GLN A 35 -6.72 7.55 -41.70
CA GLN A 35 -7.31 6.80 -40.58
C GLN A 35 -6.59 5.48 -40.34
N PHE A 36 -5.97 4.91 -41.38
CA PHE A 36 -5.23 3.65 -41.35
C PHE A 36 -3.72 3.84 -41.22
N LYS A 37 -3.27 5.08 -41.02
CA LYS A 37 -1.85 5.38 -40.87
C LYS A 37 -1.39 4.83 -39.50
N GLN A 38 -0.56 3.80 -39.54
CA GLN A 38 0.05 3.23 -38.35
C GLN A 38 1.29 4.04 -37.95
N THR A 39 1.53 4.13 -36.64
CA THR A 39 2.82 4.61 -36.14
C THR A 39 3.93 3.65 -36.57
N PRO A 40 5.13 4.19 -36.89
CA PRO A 40 6.27 3.33 -37.20
C PRO A 40 6.48 2.29 -36.11
N SER A 41 6.44 1.03 -36.45
CA SER A 41 6.71 -0.08 -35.54
C SER A 41 7.88 -0.92 -36.06
N ARG A 42 8.58 -1.56 -35.15
CA ARG A 42 9.65 -2.52 -35.46
C ARG A 42 9.41 -3.78 -34.68
N THR A 43 9.57 -4.90 -35.32
CA THR A 43 9.61 -6.19 -34.63
C THR A 43 11.05 -6.47 -34.24
N ILE A 44 11.28 -6.69 -32.96
CA ILE A 44 12.60 -7.05 -32.44
C ILE A 44 12.52 -8.52 -32.01
N SER A 45 13.46 -9.32 -32.50
CA SER A 45 13.70 -10.66 -31.98
C SER A 45 14.90 -10.61 -31.06
N TYR A 46 14.76 -11.21 -29.88
CA TYR A 46 15.85 -11.30 -28.91
C TYR A 46 15.91 -12.69 -28.29
N VAL A 47 17.08 -13.06 -27.83
CA VAL A 47 17.28 -14.29 -27.06
C VAL A 47 17.65 -13.85 -25.64
N VAL A 48 16.98 -14.45 -24.66
CA VAL A 48 17.29 -14.24 -23.24
C VAL A 48 18.19 -15.38 -22.80
N PHE A 49 19.35 -15.04 -22.27
CA PHE A 49 20.23 -15.97 -21.56
C PHE A 49 20.05 -15.72 -20.07
N GLU A 50 19.52 -16.71 -19.37
CA GLU A 50 19.44 -16.64 -17.91
C GLU A 50 20.83 -16.90 -17.32
N VAL A 51 21.31 -15.96 -16.52
CA VAL A 51 22.57 -16.08 -15.79
C VAL A 51 22.23 -16.45 -14.36
N SER A 52 22.54 -17.67 -13.95
CA SER A 52 22.32 -18.15 -12.58
C SER A 52 23.58 -17.93 -11.73
N PRO A 53 23.42 -17.70 -10.41
CA PRO A 53 24.55 -17.63 -9.49
C PRO A 53 25.35 -18.92 -9.51
N THR A 54 26.67 -18.79 -9.45
CA THR A 54 27.59 -19.93 -9.27
C THR A 54 27.74 -20.28 -7.79
N ASP A 55 28.29 -21.47 -7.48
CA ASP A 55 28.60 -21.86 -6.09
C ASP A 55 29.53 -20.85 -5.42
N ASN A 56 30.47 -20.25 -6.18
CA ASN A 56 31.34 -19.21 -5.66
C ASN A 56 30.59 -17.91 -5.31
N ASP A 57 29.57 -17.54 -6.09
CA ASP A 57 28.71 -16.39 -5.79
C ASP A 57 27.93 -16.66 -4.50
N LEU A 58 27.38 -17.87 -4.35
CA LEU A 58 26.63 -18.28 -3.16
C LEU A 58 27.51 -18.23 -1.90
N LEU A 59 28.71 -18.81 -1.96
CA LEU A 59 29.64 -18.81 -0.82
C LEU A 59 30.11 -17.39 -0.45
N ALA A 60 30.41 -16.56 -1.45
CA ALA A 60 30.81 -15.17 -1.22
C ALA A 60 29.68 -14.35 -0.59
N LEU A 61 28.45 -14.54 -1.07
CA LEU A 61 27.26 -13.89 -0.51
C LEU A 61 27.00 -14.33 0.93
N GLU A 62 27.01 -15.65 1.21
CA GLU A 62 26.80 -16.19 2.55
C GLU A 62 27.83 -15.63 3.55
N LYS A 63 29.09 -15.57 3.18
CA LYS A 63 30.14 -14.98 4.00
C LYS A 63 29.86 -13.50 4.30
N SER A 64 29.52 -12.73 3.28
CA SER A 64 29.19 -11.30 3.42
C SER A 64 27.95 -11.09 4.31
N VAL A 65 26.89 -11.87 4.09
CA VAL A 65 25.67 -11.81 4.86
C VAL A 65 25.90 -12.18 6.32
N THR A 66 26.74 -13.19 6.58
CA THR A 66 27.11 -13.59 7.95
C THR A 66 27.87 -12.48 8.67
N GLU A 67 28.78 -11.79 7.98
CA GLU A 67 29.54 -10.68 8.54
C GLU A 67 28.65 -9.49 8.87
N VAL A 68 27.83 -9.06 7.90
CA VAL A 68 26.82 -8.00 8.12
C VAL A 68 25.84 -8.38 9.23
N GLY A 69 25.41 -9.64 9.30
CA GLY A 69 24.54 -10.13 10.38
C GLY A 69 25.17 -9.97 11.76
N ARG A 70 26.47 -10.27 11.89
CA ARG A 70 27.20 -10.06 13.14
C ARG A 70 27.30 -8.59 13.55
N GLU A 71 27.63 -7.73 12.58
CA GLU A 71 27.67 -6.29 12.79
C GLU A 71 26.28 -5.72 13.13
N PHE A 72 25.25 -6.18 12.43
CA PHE A 72 23.87 -5.78 12.68
C PHE A 72 23.39 -6.22 14.07
N ALA A 73 23.75 -7.43 14.51
CA ALA A 73 23.44 -7.90 15.85
C ALA A 73 24.10 -7.05 16.94
N ALA A 74 25.34 -6.61 16.71
CA ALA A 74 26.12 -5.82 17.66
C ALA A 74 25.85 -4.29 17.58
N ALA A 75 25.13 -3.83 16.55
CA ALA A 75 24.88 -2.41 16.35
C ALA A 75 24.07 -1.79 17.50
N GLU A 76 24.64 -0.80 18.17
CA GLU A 76 23.95 -0.01 19.20
C GLU A 76 22.88 0.90 18.57
N GLU A 77 23.25 1.60 17.49
CA GLU A 77 22.38 2.49 16.73
C GLU A 77 21.77 1.78 15.52
N VAL A 78 20.83 0.87 15.77
CA VAL A 78 20.18 0.02 14.75
C VAL A 78 19.64 0.82 13.57
N LYS A 79 18.95 1.94 13.84
CA LYS A 79 18.35 2.80 12.82
C LYS A 79 19.40 3.41 11.88
N THR A 80 20.52 3.84 12.44
CA THR A 80 21.63 4.41 11.67
C THR A 80 22.31 3.33 10.84
N PHE A 81 22.54 2.15 11.41
CA PHE A 81 23.13 1.01 10.71
C PHE A 81 22.28 0.60 9.48
N VAL A 82 20.97 0.43 9.69
CA VAL A 82 20.07 0.01 8.60
C VAL A 82 19.96 1.08 7.51
N ARG A 83 19.94 2.36 7.86
CA ARG A 83 19.93 3.45 6.88
C ARG A 83 21.21 3.59 6.07
N ALA A 84 22.34 3.24 6.67
CA ALA A 84 23.63 3.21 5.98
C ALA A 84 23.76 1.99 5.05
N ASN A 85 22.98 0.94 5.28
CA ASN A 85 22.98 -0.25 4.44
C ASN A 85 22.05 -0.03 3.24
N ARG A 86 22.59 -0.19 2.03
CA ARG A 86 21.86 -0.03 0.77
C ARG A 86 20.59 -0.89 0.69
N ASN A 87 20.60 -2.06 1.34
CA ASN A 87 19.50 -3.02 1.35
C ASN A 87 18.66 -2.94 2.64
N GLY A 88 18.88 -1.91 3.45
CA GLY A 88 18.16 -1.71 4.70
C GLY A 88 16.81 -1.05 4.51
N LYS A 89 15.82 -1.56 5.22
CA LYS A 89 14.46 -0.99 5.29
C LYS A 89 14.00 -0.88 6.74
N ILE A 90 13.28 0.18 7.04
CA ILE A 90 12.63 0.39 8.35
C ILE A 90 11.13 0.44 8.09
N ALA A 91 10.38 -0.39 8.78
CA ALA A 91 8.92 -0.36 8.69
C ALA A 91 8.37 0.94 9.30
N ASP A 92 7.40 1.56 8.64
CA ASP A 92 6.72 2.76 9.15
C ASP A 92 5.68 2.44 10.21
N SER A 93 5.26 1.17 10.31
CA SER A 93 4.23 0.69 11.23
C SER A 93 4.78 -0.29 12.25
N TYR A 94 4.00 -0.49 13.31
CA TYR A 94 4.24 -1.53 14.33
C TYR A 94 3.44 -2.77 13.97
N VAL A 95 4.06 -3.93 14.09
CA VAL A 95 3.46 -5.23 13.79
C VAL A 95 3.37 -6.09 15.05
N SER A 96 2.28 -6.87 15.16
CA SER A 96 2.11 -7.86 16.22
C SER A 96 2.80 -9.19 15.88
N ALA A 97 2.92 -10.07 16.87
CA ALA A 97 3.46 -11.41 16.66
C ALA A 97 2.69 -12.21 15.60
N ALA A 98 1.37 -12.03 15.51
CA ALA A 98 0.53 -12.71 14.53
C ALA A 98 0.78 -12.31 13.06
N GLN A 99 1.47 -11.21 12.84
CA GLN A 99 1.82 -10.70 11.50
C GLN A 99 3.22 -11.13 11.03
N LEU A 100 3.95 -11.84 11.86
CA LEU A 100 5.29 -12.36 11.62
C LEU A 100 5.28 -13.88 11.53
N SER A 101 6.33 -14.49 11.00
CA SER A 101 6.52 -15.93 11.16
C SER A 101 6.84 -16.28 12.63
N ASP A 102 6.53 -17.49 13.06
CA ASP A 102 6.73 -17.91 14.45
C ASP A 102 8.17 -17.68 14.95
N GLU A 103 9.15 -17.99 14.11
CA GLU A 103 10.58 -17.82 14.43
C GLU A 103 10.95 -16.34 14.53
N GLU A 104 10.47 -15.50 13.59
CA GLU A 104 10.72 -14.08 13.59
C GLU A 104 10.02 -13.40 14.76
N ALA A 105 8.77 -13.75 15.02
CA ALA A 105 8.02 -13.26 16.17
C ALA A 105 8.73 -13.60 17.49
N LYS A 106 9.20 -14.83 17.65
CA LYS A 106 9.93 -15.23 18.84
C LYS A 106 11.17 -14.38 19.08
N ALA A 107 11.99 -14.17 18.06
CA ALA A 107 13.20 -13.37 18.17
C ALA A 107 12.90 -11.90 18.43
N LEU A 108 12.07 -11.27 17.59
CA LEU A 108 11.82 -9.83 17.65
C LEU A 108 11.03 -9.43 18.91
N MET A 109 10.09 -10.25 19.36
CA MET A 109 9.37 -9.99 20.61
C MET A 109 10.25 -10.15 21.85
N ALA A 110 11.31 -10.97 21.77
CA ALA A 110 12.34 -11.05 22.81
C ALA A 110 13.37 -9.91 22.76
N GLY A 111 13.38 -9.11 21.69
CA GLY A 111 14.38 -8.07 21.44
C GLY A 111 15.67 -8.60 20.82
N GLU A 112 15.65 -9.84 20.33
CA GLU A 112 16.75 -10.50 19.65
C GLU A 112 16.72 -10.26 18.15
N MET A 113 17.84 -10.50 17.46
CA MET A 113 17.90 -10.48 16.01
C MET A 113 17.33 -11.78 15.43
N TYR A 114 16.51 -11.65 14.40
CA TYR A 114 16.09 -12.75 13.53
C TYR A 114 17.03 -12.88 12.34
N GLY A 115 17.46 -14.07 12.03
CA GLY A 115 18.34 -14.36 10.88
C GLY A 115 19.82 -14.10 11.16
N PRO A 116 20.67 -14.06 10.08
CA PRO A 116 20.29 -14.19 8.67
C PRO A 116 19.70 -15.56 8.30
N VAL A 117 18.63 -15.55 7.53
CA VAL A 117 17.92 -16.75 7.05
C VAL A 117 17.72 -16.65 5.55
N LEU A 118 18.01 -17.73 4.82
CA LEU A 118 17.75 -17.83 3.39
C LEU A 118 16.35 -18.38 3.14
N LYS A 119 15.46 -17.55 2.56
CA LYS A 119 14.12 -17.96 2.13
C LYS A 119 13.83 -17.36 0.76
N ASN A 120 13.21 -18.14 -0.13
CA ASN A 120 12.80 -17.67 -1.46
C ASN A 120 13.92 -16.96 -2.24
N ASN A 121 15.11 -17.51 -2.20
CA ASN A 121 16.30 -16.97 -2.88
C ASN A 121 16.74 -15.56 -2.38
N GLU A 122 16.39 -15.24 -1.14
CA GLU A 122 16.78 -13.98 -0.49
C GLU A 122 17.21 -14.25 0.97
N TRP A 123 18.36 -13.71 1.36
CA TRP A 123 18.79 -13.66 2.74
C TRP A 123 18.08 -12.52 3.45
N THR A 124 17.48 -12.81 4.60
CA THR A 124 16.77 -11.81 5.40
C THR A 124 17.28 -11.83 6.83
N MET A 125 17.45 -10.66 7.41
CA MET A 125 17.74 -10.46 8.82
C MET A 125 16.95 -9.26 9.35
N SER A 126 16.42 -9.35 10.55
CA SER A 126 15.55 -8.34 11.16
C SER A 126 15.89 -8.08 12.62
N ARG A 127 15.71 -6.83 13.06
CA ARG A 127 15.74 -6.43 14.49
C ARG A 127 14.58 -5.51 14.82
N ALA A 128 14.10 -5.57 16.05
CA ALA A 128 13.17 -4.61 16.59
C ALA A 128 13.88 -3.29 16.89
N LEU A 129 13.36 -2.17 16.35
CA LEU A 129 13.84 -0.82 16.65
C LEU A 129 13.19 -0.26 17.91
N ASP A 130 11.89 -0.53 18.05
CA ASP A 130 11.06 -0.03 19.14
C ASP A 130 9.93 -1.01 19.39
N SER A 131 9.33 -0.95 20.58
CA SER A 131 8.16 -1.76 20.92
C SER A 131 7.11 -0.95 21.65
N LYS A 132 5.84 -1.23 21.37
CA LYS A 132 4.69 -0.56 21.99
C LYS A 132 3.62 -1.58 22.37
N MET A 133 2.89 -1.27 23.42
CA MET A 133 1.67 -1.97 23.79
C MET A 133 0.50 -1.25 23.11
N VAL A 134 -0.01 -1.82 22.03
CA VAL A 134 -1.12 -1.24 21.24
C VAL A 134 -2.14 -2.32 20.88
N PRO A 135 -3.41 -1.95 20.55
CA PRO A 135 -4.41 -2.93 20.14
C PRO A 135 -3.98 -3.70 18.88
N ASP A 136 -4.29 -4.99 18.78
CA ASP A 136 -4.03 -5.77 17.56
C ASP A 136 -4.85 -5.25 16.38
N SER A 137 -6.11 -4.89 16.64
CA SER A 137 -6.98 -4.22 15.66
C SER A 137 -7.84 -3.14 16.31
N VAL A 138 -8.23 -2.16 15.48
CA VAL A 138 -9.08 -1.05 15.88
C VAL A 138 -10.19 -0.88 14.84
N GLY A 139 -11.45 -0.87 15.30
CA GLY A 139 -12.61 -0.52 14.49
C GLY A 139 -12.87 0.97 14.60
N VAL A 140 -12.84 1.65 13.46
CA VAL A 140 -12.96 3.11 13.41
C VAL A 140 -13.99 3.57 12.39
N ARG A 141 -14.57 4.72 12.67
CA ARG A 141 -15.29 5.55 11.71
C ARG A 141 -14.76 6.97 11.77
N HIS A 142 -14.87 7.70 10.66
CA HIS A 142 -14.27 9.03 10.56
C HIS A 142 -15.19 10.08 9.93
N ILE A 143 -14.91 11.33 10.25
CA ILE A 143 -15.43 12.52 9.59
C ILE A 143 -14.23 13.27 9.05
N VAL A 144 -14.16 13.48 7.76
CA VAL A 144 -13.06 14.18 7.10
C VAL A 144 -13.50 15.59 6.76
N LEU A 145 -12.72 16.57 7.19
CA LEU A 145 -12.96 18.00 6.96
C LEU A 145 -11.71 18.64 6.34
N PRO A 146 -11.86 19.65 5.46
CA PRO A 146 -10.74 20.44 5.02
C PRO A 146 -10.03 21.11 6.22
N TYR A 147 -8.71 21.25 6.16
CA TYR A 147 -7.94 21.90 7.24
C TYR A 147 -8.44 23.32 7.56
N ALA A 148 -8.88 24.08 6.55
CA ALA A 148 -9.46 25.41 6.73
C ALA A 148 -10.73 25.46 7.64
N GLN A 149 -11.33 24.29 7.92
CA GLN A 149 -12.52 24.16 8.77
C GLN A 149 -12.17 23.67 10.20
N GLU A 150 -10.99 23.98 10.71
CA GLU A 150 -10.55 23.54 12.04
C GLU A 150 -11.51 23.95 13.16
N ALA A 151 -12.02 25.18 13.15
CA ALA A 151 -12.98 25.64 14.14
C ALA A 151 -14.31 24.84 14.12
N LEU A 152 -14.74 24.41 12.92
CA LEU A 152 -15.88 23.50 12.79
C LEU A 152 -15.56 22.12 13.35
N ALA A 153 -14.36 21.58 13.06
CA ALA A 153 -13.93 20.30 13.61
C ALA A 153 -13.93 20.29 15.14
N ASP A 154 -13.46 21.36 15.78
CA ASP A 154 -13.45 21.49 17.25
C ASP A 154 -14.87 21.57 17.83
N SER A 155 -15.76 22.29 17.15
CA SER A 155 -17.17 22.37 17.53
C SER A 155 -17.85 21.01 17.43
N LEU A 156 -17.66 20.29 16.31
CA LEU A 156 -18.19 18.95 16.10
C LEU A 156 -17.63 17.95 17.10
N LEU A 157 -16.31 17.99 17.36
CA LEU A 157 -15.67 17.14 18.36
C LEU A 157 -16.30 17.32 19.75
N THR A 158 -16.59 18.56 20.11
CA THR A 158 -17.23 18.88 21.40
C THR A 158 -18.63 18.30 21.49
N VAL A 159 -19.43 18.42 20.41
CA VAL A 159 -20.80 17.86 20.35
C VAL A 159 -20.75 16.33 20.39
N LEU A 160 -19.85 15.72 19.61
CA LEU A 160 -19.72 14.27 19.55
C LEU A 160 -19.27 13.66 20.88
N LYS A 161 -18.33 14.30 21.58
CA LYS A 161 -17.89 13.87 22.93
C LYS A 161 -18.99 13.97 23.99
N LYS A 162 -20.03 14.79 23.75
CA LYS A 162 -21.23 14.89 24.59
C LYS A 162 -22.35 13.92 24.20
N GLY A 163 -22.06 12.99 23.28
CA GLY A 163 -23.01 11.96 22.84
C GLY A 163 -23.78 12.29 21.57
N GLY A 164 -23.32 13.28 20.78
CA GLY A 164 -23.89 13.57 19.46
C GLY A 164 -23.81 12.37 18.53
N ASP A 165 -24.75 12.27 17.61
CA ASP A 165 -24.80 11.18 16.61
C ASP A 165 -23.67 11.33 15.60
N PHE A 166 -22.71 10.40 15.66
CA PHE A 166 -21.54 10.40 14.80
C PHE A 166 -21.91 10.13 13.33
N ALA A 167 -22.85 9.21 13.08
CA ALA A 167 -23.22 8.80 11.72
C ALA A 167 -23.94 9.96 11.00
N GLN A 168 -24.88 10.62 11.65
CA GLN A 168 -25.56 11.79 11.10
C GLN A 168 -24.57 12.94 10.86
N THR A 169 -23.61 13.14 11.78
CA THR A 169 -22.59 14.16 11.63
C THR A 169 -21.66 13.86 10.45
N ALA A 170 -21.27 12.59 10.27
CA ALA A 170 -20.48 12.16 9.13
C ALA A 170 -21.21 12.39 7.79
N ALA A 171 -22.47 11.96 7.70
CA ALA A 171 -23.28 12.16 6.50
C ALA A 171 -23.48 13.64 6.12
N ARG A 172 -23.49 14.53 7.12
CA ARG A 172 -23.73 15.96 6.90
C ARG A 172 -22.48 16.77 6.62
N TYR A 173 -21.33 16.45 7.23
CA TYR A 173 -20.15 17.31 7.23
C TYR A 173 -18.92 16.68 6.61
N SER A 174 -18.84 15.35 6.50
CA SER A 174 -17.65 14.71 5.91
C SER A 174 -17.56 15.00 4.43
N VAL A 175 -16.37 15.44 3.97
CA VAL A 175 -16.09 15.64 2.55
C VAL A 175 -15.60 14.37 1.87
N TYR A 176 -15.51 13.26 2.57
CA TYR A 176 -15.09 11.97 2.02
C TYR A 176 -16.32 11.11 1.68
N ASP A 177 -16.83 11.27 0.48
CA ASP A 177 -18.09 10.67 0.02
C ASP A 177 -18.13 9.14 0.15
N ALA A 178 -16.99 8.46 0.02
CA ALA A 178 -16.92 7.00 0.09
C ALA A 178 -17.42 6.42 1.42
N THR A 179 -17.32 7.17 2.53
CA THR A 179 -17.75 6.73 3.86
C THR A 179 -18.83 7.62 4.46
N ALA A 180 -18.98 8.87 4.00
CA ALA A 180 -19.90 9.86 4.57
C ALA A 180 -21.34 9.32 4.66
N ALA A 181 -21.86 8.79 3.56
CA ALA A 181 -23.21 8.25 3.47
C ALA A 181 -23.43 6.99 4.33
N ASN A 182 -22.35 6.29 4.69
CA ASN A 182 -22.36 5.10 5.55
C ASN A 182 -21.94 5.43 7.00
N GLY A 183 -22.24 6.62 7.47
CA GLY A 183 -21.96 7.04 8.84
C GLY A 183 -20.46 7.18 9.17
N GLY A 184 -19.62 7.34 8.17
CA GLY A 184 -18.18 7.45 8.30
C GLY A 184 -17.46 6.13 8.51
N GLU A 185 -18.12 4.98 8.30
CA GLU A 185 -17.56 3.66 8.59
C GLU A 185 -16.33 3.35 7.74
N VAL A 186 -15.21 3.08 8.41
CA VAL A 186 -13.94 2.63 7.79
C VAL A 186 -13.76 1.13 7.95
N GLY A 187 -14.24 0.58 9.06
CA GLY A 187 -14.16 -0.83 9.38
C GLY A 187 -13.14 -1.15 10.48
N VAL A 188 -12.93 -2.45 10.70
CA VAL A 188 -11.91 -2.96 11.64
C VAL A 188 -10.62 -3.21 10.87
N LEU A 189 -9.56 -2.51 11.26
CA LEU A 189 -8.26 -2.60 10.62
C LEU A 189 -7.20 -3.08 11.63
N PRO A 190 -6.18 -3.83 11.20
CA PRO A 190 -5.03 -4.13 12.05
C PRO A 190 -4.31 -2.83 12.40
N PHE A 191 -3.74 -2.76 13.61
CA PHE A 191 -3.07 -1.52 14.06
C PHE A 191 -1.94 -1.09 13.10
N SER A 192 -1.28 -2.04 12.44
CA SER A 192 -0.24 -1.80 11.44
C SER A 192 -0.72 -1.02 10.20
N ALA A 193 -2.02 -0.90 9.97
CA ALA A 193 -2.58 -0.06 8.90
C ALA A 193 -2.50 1.44 9.23
N PHE A 194 -2.30 1.79 10.51
CA PHE A 194 -2.17 3.17 10.95
C PHE A 194 -0.70 3.56 11.06
N THR A 195 -0.33 4.66 10.45
CA THR A 195 1.03 5.20 10.46
C THR A 195 1.05 6.65 10.93
N GLY A 196 2.23 7.18 11.29
CA GLY A 196 2.40 8.59 11.66
C GLY A 196 1.45 9.05 12.78
N GLU A 197 0.73 10.13 12.52
CA GLU A 197 -0.17 10.77 13.46
C GLU A 197 -1.38 9.91 13.83
N PHE A 198 -1.85 9.07 12.89
CA PHE A 198 -2.94 8.13 13.13
C PHE A 198 -2.54 7.05 14.14
N ALA A 199 -1.37 6.45 13.95
CA ALA A 199 -0.85 5.45 14.89
C ALA A 199 -0.61 6.08 16.28
N ALA A 200 -0.09 7.30 16.34
CA ALA A 200 0.13 8.00 17.60
C ALA A 200 -1.18 8.29 18.36
N ALA A 201 -2.20 8.75 17.64
CA ALA A 201 -3.50 9.08 18.24
C ALA A 201 -4.28 7.84 18.69
N LEU A 202 -4.15 6.71 17.97
CA LEU A 202 -4.90 5.48 18.23
C LEU A 202 -4.19 4.49 19.16
N ALA A 203 -2.89 4.69 19.44
CA ALA A 203 -2.10 3.76 20.25
C ALA A 203 -2.69 3.46 21.64
N ASN A 204 -3.30 4.47 22.26
CA ASN A 204 -3.91 4.37 23.59
C ASN A 204 -5.44 4.54 23.55
N ALA A 205 -6.04 4.56 22.35
CA ALA A 205 -7.45 4.79 22.19
C ALA A 205 -8.27 3.58 22.68
N ARG A 206 -9.39 3.87 23.31
CA ARG A 206 -10.34 2.89 23.85
C ARG A 206 -11.64 2.97 23.08
N GLN A 207 -12.40 1.92 23.15
CA GLN A 207 -13.76 1.94 22.62
C GLN A 207 -14.56 3.12 23.21
N GLY A 208 -15.15 3.92 22.34
CA GLY A 208 -15.89 5.13 22.66
C GLY A 208 -15.10 6.42 22.48
N ASP A 209 -13.78 6.35 22.41
CA ASP A 209 -12.94 7.55 22.24
C ASP A 209 -13.16 8.20 20.86
N ILE A 210 -13.11 9.53 20.85
CA ILE A 210 -13.12 10.33 19.62
C ILE A 210 -11.87 11.21 19.63
N VAL A 211 -11.02 11.05 18.62
CA VAL A 211 -9.76 11.77 18.48
C VAL A 211 -9.80 12.69 17.25
N LYS A 212 -9.16 13.85 17.35
CA LYS A 212 -8.92 14.77 16.23
C LYS A 212 -7.51 14.55 15.72
N ILE A 213 -7.38 14.29 14.43
CA ILE A 213 -6.09 14.05 13.76
C ILE A 213 -6.01 15.03 12.59
N ALA A 214 -4.96 15.84 12.55
CA ALA A 214 -4.64 16.67 11.40
C ALA A 214 -3.57 15.95 10.58
N SER A 215 -3.83 15.74 9.29
CA SER A 215 -2.89 15.08 8.38
C SER A 215 -3.01 15.69 6.99
N GLY A 216 -1.91 16.26 6.49
CA GLY A 216 -1.91 17.00 5.23
C GLY A 216 -2.91 18.17 5.25
N ASP A 217 -3.75 18.24 4.21
CA ASP A 217 -4.75 19.29 4.03
C ASP A 217 -6.11 18.96 4.68
N ALA A 218 -6.18 17.93 5.53
CA ALA A 218 -7.41 17.46 6.12
C ALA A 218 -7.31 17.32 7.66
N ILE A 219 -8.46 17.47 8.30
CA ILE A 219 -8.68 17.12 9.70
C ILE A 219 -9.65 15.94 9.72
N GLN A 220 -9.31 14.91 10.49
CA GLN A 220 -10.17 13.77 10.70
C GLN A 220 -10.61 13.69 12.17
N LEU A 221 -11.90 13.60 12.39
CA LEU A 221 -12.47 13.18 13.66
C LEU A 221 -12.69 11.68 13.59
N MET A 222 -11.92 10.91 14.33
CA MET A 222 -12.03 9.45 14.34
C MET A 222 -12.67 8.97 15.63
N GLN A 223 -13.73 8.18 15.50
CA GLN A 223 -14.33 7.46 16.62
C GLN A 223 -13.90 6.01 16.62
N VAL A 224 -13.41 5.53 17.75
CA VAL A 224 -13.10 4.13 17.98
C VAL A 224 -14.35 3.43 18.50
N TYR A 225 -14.93 2.55 17.71
CA TYR A 225 -16.09 1.75 18.13
C TYR A 225 -15.70 0.34 18.59
N ARG A 226 -14.47 -0.09 18.30
CA ARG A 226 -13.88 -1.35 18.76
C ARG A 226 -12.38 -1.17 18.92
N ALA A 227 -11.82 -1.70 19.99
CA ALA A 227 -10.38 -1.87 20.18
C ALA A 227 -10.12 -3.21 20.85
N ASP A 228 -9.19 -3.97 20.30
CA ASP A 228 -8.74 -5.22 20.94
C ASP A 228 -7.89 -4.92 22.18
N LYS A 229 -7.63 -5.95 22.99
CA LYS A 229 -6.71 -5.77 24.13
C LYS A 229 -5.31 -5.46 23.62
N PRO A 230 -4.61 -4.49 24.25
CA PRO A 230 -3.25 -4.17 23.85
C PRO A 230 -2.33 -5.38 23.98
N SER A 231 -1.55 -5.63 22.93
CA SER A 231 -0.48 -6.60 22.88
C SER A 231 0.85 -5.94 22.49
N LYS A 232 1.96 -6.64 22.65
CA LYS A 232 3.26 -6.11 22.26
C LYS A 232 3.38 -6.09 20.73
N HIS A 233 3.63 -4.91 20.17
CA HIS A 233 3.97 -4.71 18.77
C HIS A 233 5.38 -4.17 18.65
N VAL A 234 6.07 -4.48 17.56
CA VAL A 234 7.43 -4.03 17.28
C VAL A 234 7.52 -3.28 15.96
N GLN A 235 8.33 -2.23 15.91
CA GLN A 235 8.76 -1.62 14.66
C GLN A 235 9.98 -2.37 14.16
N VAL A 236 9.93 -2.89 12.95
CA VAL A 236 10.96 -3.79 12.42
C VAL A 236 11.92 -3.05 11.48
N ALA A 237 13.21 -3.27 11.68
CA ALA A 237 14.28 -2.93 10.76
C ALA A 237 14.78 -4.21 10.10
N THR A 238 14.81 -4.24 8.78
CA THR A 238 15.16 -5.43 8.00
C THR A 238 16.26 -5.11 7.00
N ILE A 239 17.19 -6.05 6.80
CA ILE A 239 18.18 -6.02 5.74
C ILE A 239 18.02 -7.29 4.91
N THR A 240 17.96 -7.15 3.58
CA THR A 240 17.76 -8.27 2.66
C THR A 240 18.84 -8.31 1.59
N TYR A 241 19.29 -9.51 1.23
CA TYR A 241 20.27 -9.72 0.17
C TYR A 241 19.71 -10.77 -0.81
N PRO A 242 19.29 -10.38 -2.02
CA PRO A 242 18.85 -11.33 -3.04
C PRO A 242 20.05 -12.16 -3.49
N VAL A 243 19.78 -13.43 -3.80
CA VAL A 243 20.77 -14.33 -4.41
C VAL A 243 20.81 -14.07 -5.90
N GLU A 244 21.85 -13.36 -6.34
CA GLU A 244 22.04 -12.96 -7.73
C GLU A 244 23.42 -13.39 -8.23
N ALA A 245 23.55 -13.60 -9.54
CA ALA A 245 24.83 -13.82 -10.17
C ALA A 245 25.69 -12.56 -10.04
N SER A 246 26.96 -12.73 -9.65
CA SER A 246 27.89 -11.61 -9.54
C SER A 246 28.32 -11.08 -10.91
N ALA A 247 28.98 -9.93 -10.93
CA ALA A 247 29.57 -9.39 -12.15
C ALA A 247 30.72 -10.26 -12.71
N ALA A 248 31.28 -11.15 -11.90
CA ALA A 248 32.32 -12.09 -12.28
C ALA A 248 31.78 -13.41 -12.85
N THR A 249 30.44 -13.64 -12.75
CA THR A 249 29.81 -14.84 -13.31
C THR A 249 29.89 -14.81 -14.83
N PRO A 250 30.41 -15.86 -15.49
CA PRO A 250 30.45 -15.95 -16.95
C PRO A 250 29.05 -15.81 -17.55
N ARG A 251 28.94 -15.01 -18.59
CA ARG A 251 27.69 -14.78 -19.35
C ARG A 251 27.65 -15.59 -20.63
#